data_444e7560082ebf14289c1ac18166fd89
#
_entry.id   444e7560082ebf14289c1ac18166fd89
#
_cell.length_a   1.000
_cell.length_b   1.000
_cell.length_c   1.000
_cell.angle_alpha   90.00
_cell.angle_beta   90.00
_cell.angle_gamma   90.00
#
_symmetry.space_group_name_H-M   'P 1'
#
loop_
_entity.id
_entity.type
_entity.pdbx_description
1 polymer ?
#
loop_
_entity_poly.entity_id
_entity_poly.type
_entity_poly.pdbx_seq_one_letter_code
_entity_poly.pdbx_strand_id
1 'polypeptide(L)'
;MTTEIDGVLRSVGDSISTSLFRDGSGVIGKVNNSSFGVTTLDLVTDNDVLNFEVGQVLAVCATKTGSTVRSGTVTVSKVNRTATANQVTMSGNLSAGISAIAQNDFVYVSGDYDGMITGLEGWLPATAPTSGDSFFGEDRSDDPTRLAGQRYDGSSGTIIEALIEGSALTARIYN
;
A
#
# COMPACT_ATOMS: atom_id res chain seq x y z
N MET A 1 6.36 10.61 29.81
CA MET A 1 4.96 10.88 29.39
C MET A 1 4.88 11.76 28.14
N THR A 2 5.52 12.94 28.08
CA THR A 2 5.55 13.80 26.87
C THR A 2 6.14 13.11 25.64
N THR A 3 7.29 12.42 25.76
CA THR A 3 7.96 11.71 24.67
C THR A 3 7.15 10.56 24.05
N GLU A 4 6.34 9.89 24.84
CA GLU A 4 5.44 8.82 24.35
C GLU A 4 4.27 9.39 23.55
N ILE A 5 3.69 10.50 24.03
CA ILE A 5 2.60 11.20 23.34
C ILE A 5 3.10 11.77 22.01
N ASP A 6 4.30 12.37 21.99
CA ASP A 6 4.91 12.89 20.76
C ASP A 6 5.20 11.77 19.75
N GLY A 7 5.60 10.58 20.21
CA GLY A 7 5.80 9.39 19.38
C GLY A 7 4.51 8.92 18.73
N VAL A 8 3.42 8.85 19.49
CA VAL A 8 2.10 8.47 18.98
C VAL A 8 1.58 9.49 17.97
N LEU A 9 1.71 10.79 18.25
CA LEU A 9 1.28 11.85 17.33
C LEU A 9 2.04 11.81 16.00
N ARG A 10 3.35 11.52 16.03
CA ARG A 10 4.14 11.32 14.79
C ARG A 10 3.65 10.09 14.02
N SER A 11 3.48 8.97 14.68
CA SER A 11 3.01 7.73 14.04
C SER A 11 1.64 7.92 13.38
N VAL A 12 0.72 8.62 14.04
CA VAL A 12 -0.59 8.96 13.45
C VAL A 12 -0.42 9.91 12.25
N GLY A 13 0.43 10.93 12.37
CA GLY A 13 0.72 11.87 11.27
C GLY A 13 1.29 11.17 10.03
N ASP A 14 2.24 10.25 10.23
CA ASP A 14 2.87 9.48 9.16
C ASP A 14 1.88 8.51 8.51
N SER A 15 1.02 7.85 9.31
CA SER A 15 -0.04 6.98 8.82
C SER A 15 -1.05 7.73 7.96
N ILE A 16 -1.52 8.90 8.42
CA ILE A 16 -2.43 9.76 7.64
C ILE A 16 -1.76 10.24 6.35
N SER A 17 -0.52 10.72 6.43
CA SER A 17 0.23 11.21 5.27
C SER A 17 0.40 10.11 4.19
N THR A 18 0.72 8.90 4.62
CA THR A 18 0.83 7.74 3.72
C THR A 18 -0.53 7.39 3.11
N SER A 19 -1.59 7.40 3.91
CA SER A 19 -2.95 7.06 3.48
C SER A 19 -3.50 8.02 2.43
N LEU A 20 -3.12 9.31 2.46
CA LEU A 20 -3.54 10.31 1.46
C LEU A 20 -3.08 9.97 0.03
N PHE A 21 -2.04 9.18 -0.14
CA PHE A 21 -1.54 8.74 -1.45
C PHE A 21 -1.94 7.32 -1.82
N ARG A 22 -2.52 6.54 -0.88
CA ARG A 22 -2.92 5.14 -1.06
C ARG A 22 -4.40 4.99 -1.44
N ASP A 23 -4.83 3.75 -1.65
CA ASP A 23 -6.18 3.40 -2.11
C ASP A 23 -7.21 3.22 -0.99
N GLY A 24 -6.82 3.36 0.27
CA GLY A 24 -7.68 3.16 1.44
C GLY A 24 -7.69 1.73 2.00
N SER A 25 -7.06 0.78 1.33
CA SER A 25 -6.98 -0.62 1.78
C SER A 25 -6.13 -0.81 3.06
N GLY A 26 -5.23 0.14 3.35
CA GLY A 26 -4.28 0.04 4.47
C GLY A 26 -3.03 -0.80 4.17
N VAL A 27 -2.86 -1.28 2.94
CA VAL A 27 -1.68 -2.07 2.54
C VAL A 27 -0.41 -1.25 2.67
N ILE A 28 0.58 -1.77 3.40
CA ILE A 28 1.92 -1.17 3.53
C ILE A 28 3.01 -1.94 2.79
N GLY A 29 2.72 -3.17 2.34
CA GLY A 29 3.63 -4.00 1.58
C GLY A 29 3.00 -5.31 1.16
N LYS A 30 3.77 -6.14 0.44
CA LYS A 30 3.35 -7.45 -0.04
C LYS A 30 4.46 -8.49 0.22
N VAL A 31 4.08 -9.65 0.72
CA VAL A 31 4.98 -10.75 1.10
C VAL A 31 5.62 -11.39 -0.12
N ASN A 32 6.95 -11.53 -0.13
CA ASN A 32 7.71 -12.25 -1.16
C ASN A 32 8.40 -13.53 -0.64
N ASN A 33 8.25 -13.84 0.63
CA ASN A 33 8.87 -15.03 1.21
C ASN A 33 8.38 -16.32 0.52
N SER A 34 9.31 -17.25 0.29
CA SER A 34 9.02 -18.64 -0.12
C SER A 34 8.97 -19.59 1.08
N SER A 35 9.48 -19.17 2.24
CA SER A 35 9.48 -19.91 3.51
C SER A 35 9.10 -18.98 4.66
N PHE A 36 8.34 -19.50 5.62
CA PHE A 36 7.75 -18.70 6.71
C PHE A 36 8.23 -19.12 8.11
N GLY A 37 9.07 -20.14 8.22
CA GLY A 37 9.76 -20.52 9.46
C GLY A 37 10.93 -19.61 9.83
N VAL A 38 10.93 -18.36 9.32
CA VAL A 38 12.00 -17.37 9.46
C VAL A 38 11.48 -16.10 10.14
N THR A 39 12.39 -15.30 10.66
CA THR A 39 12.07 -14.00 11.28
C THR A 39 12.13 -12.84 10.31
N THR A 40 12.55 -13.07 9.07
CA THR A 40 12.66 -12.02 8.04
C THR A 40 11.42 -12.03 7.15
N LEU A 41 10.86 -10.85 6.92
CA LEU A 41 9.83 -10.60 5.92
C LEU A 41 10.50 -9.97 4.71
N ASP A 42 10.49 -10.69 3.60
CA ASP A 42 10.91 -10.19 2.29
C ASP A 42 9.71 -9.55 1.60
N LEU A 43 9.93 -8.42 0.95
CA LEU A 43 8.88 -7.64 0.28
C LEU A 43 8.98 -7.79 -1.24
N VAL A 44 7.84 -7.77 -1.91
CA VAL A 44 7.78 -7.79 -3.40
C VAL A 44 8.38 -6.52 -3.99
N THR A 45 8.13 -5.38 -3.35
CA THR A 45 8.63 -4.07 -3.76
C THR A 45 9.66 -3.57 -2.76
N ASP A 46 10.89 -3.32 -3.22
CA ASP A 46 11.99 -2.88 -2.35
C ASP A 46 11.67 -1.60 -1.58
N ASN A 47 11.01 -0.66 -2.22
CA ASN A 47 10.65 0.62 -1.64
C ASN A 47 9.60 0.51 -0.53
N ASP A 48 8.83 -0.57 -0.47
CA ASP A 48 7.82 -0.76 0.59
C ASP A 48 8.45 -0.85 1.99
N VAL A 49 9.74 -1.18 2.10
CA VAL A 49 10.46 -1.17 3.37
C VAL A 49 10.39 0.18 4.10
N LEU A 50 10.17 1.28 3.36
CA LEU A 50 10.05 2.62 3.93
C LEU A 50 8.76 2.81 4.74
N ASN A 51 7.76 1.97 4.54
CA ASN A 51 6.48 2.01 5.24
C ASN A 51 6.53 1.32 6.62
N PHE A 52 7.63 0.65 6.95
CA PHE A 52 7.75 -0.14 8.17
C PHE A 52 8.56 0.59 9.23
N GLU A 53 8.13 0.47 10.50
CA GLU A 53 8.81 1.01 11.66
C GLU A 53 8.96 -0.05 12.75
N VAL A 54 10.04 0.09 13.55
CA VAL A 54 10.30 -0.78 14.70
C VAL A 54 9.18 -0.60 15.73
N GLY A 55 8.66 -1.70 16.21
CA GLY A 55 7.55 -1.72 17.17
C GLY A 55 6.16 -1.84 16.54
N GLN A 56 6.01 -1.67 15.22
CA GLN A 56 4.73 -1.91 14.55
C GLN A 56 4.29 -3.35 14.70
N VAL A 57 3.01 -3.56 14.97
CA VAL A 57 2.36 -4.88 14.98
C VAL A 57 1.70 -5.08 13.63
N LEU A 58 2.08 -6.16 12.94
CA LEU A 58 1.64 -6.43 11.57
C LEU A 58 0.63 -7.57 11.54
N ALA A 59 -0.33 -7.44 10.64
CA ALA A 59 -1.27 -8.48 10.22
C ALA A 59 -1.17 -8.68 8.71
N VAL A 60 -1.63 -9.82 8.21
CA VAL A 60 -1.65 -10.09 6.76
C VAL A 60 -3.00 -10.61 6.29
N CYS A 61 -3.28 -10.42 5.00
CA CYS A 61 -4.47 -10.93 4.35
C CYS A 61 -4.13 -11.42 2.93
N ALA A 62 -4.84 -12.42 2.44
CA ALA A 62 -4.67 -12.94 1.09
C ALA A 62 -5.07 -11.96 -0.01
N THR A 63 -6.03 -11.08 0.28
CA THR A 63 -6.56 -10.07 -0.66
C THR A 63 -6.40 -8.67 -0.09
N LYS A 64 -6.39 -7.68 -0.96
CA LYS A 64 -6.26 -6.26 -0.60
C LYS A 64 -7.45 -5.77 0.23
N THR A 65 -8.64 -6.26 -0.07
CA THR A 65 -9.91 -5.90 0.59
C THR A 65 -10.87 -7.08 0.52
N GLY A 66 -11.96 -7.04 1.28
CA GLY A 66 -13.10 -7.96 1.12
C GLY A 66 -12.88 -9.39 1.60
N SER A 67 -11.80 -9.68 2.36
CA SER A 67 -11.51 -11.01 2.91
C SER A 67 -11.22 -10.95 4.41
N THR A 68 -11.03 -12.09 5.02
CA THR A 68 -10.69 -12.17 6.45
C THR A 68 -9.18 -12.08 6.64
N VAL A 69 -8.75 -11.20 7.54
CA VAL A 69 -7.36 -11.10 7.98
C VAL A 69 -6.92 -12.43 8.59
N ARG A 70 -5.71 -12.90 8.28
CA ARG A 70 -5.16 -14.13 8.84
C ARG A 70 -5.01 -14.01 10.36
N SER A 71 -5.24 -15.11 11.06
CA SER A 71 -5.16 -15.12 12.53
C SER A 71 -3.73 -14.94 13.01
N GLY A 72 -3.55 -14.07 14.00
CA GLY A 72 -2.27 -13.75 14.61
C GLY A 72 -1.60 -12.51 14.07
N THR A 73 -0.52 -12.10 14.72
CA THR A 73 0.25 -10.90 14.40
C THR A 73 1.73 -11.12 14.66
N VAL A 74 2.59 -10.30 14.05
CA VAL A 74 4.02 -10.25 14.32
C VAL A 74 4.45 -8.81 14.57
N THR A 75 5.46 -8.61 15.41
CA THR A 75 5.99 -7.28 15.71
C THR A 75 7.31 -7.04 14.99
N VAL A 76 7.48 -5.89 14.38
CA VAL A 76 8.71 -5.47 13.74
C VAL A 76 9.79 -5.21 14.80
N SER A 77 10.92 -5.90 14.71
CA SER A 77 12.07 -5.72 15.59
C SER A 77 13.21 -4.91 14.96
N LYS A 78 13.33 -4.97 13.61
CA LYS A 78 14.37 -4.22 12.87
C LYS A 78 13.89 -3.95 11.44
N VAL A 79 14.21 -2.77 10.93
CA VAL A 79 13.98 -2.38 9.53
C VAL A 79 15.32 -2.10 8.87
N ASN A 80 15.59 -2.77 7.74
CA ASN A 80 16.77 -2.52 6.94
C ASN A 80 16.37 -1.71 5.69
N ARG A 81 16.78 -0.42 5.66
CA ARG A 81 16.47 0.53 4.58
C ARG A 81 17.64 0.72 3.60
N THR A 82 18.57 -0.24 3.51
CA THR A 82 19.66 -0.17 2.54
C THR A 82 19.22 -0.69 1.17
N ALA A 83 19.77 -0.12 0.10
CA ALA A 83 19.38 -0.39 -1.30
C ALA A 83 19.50 -1.87 -1.75
N THR A 84 20.08 -2.74 -0.95
CA THR A 84 20.28 -4.17 -1.28
C THR A 84 19.40 -5.12 -0.46
N ALA A 85 18.55 -4.60 0.43
CA ALA A 85 17.75 -5.44 1.32
C ALA A 85 16.37 -4.80 1.55
N ASN A 86 15.38 -5.36 0.89
CA ASN A 86 13.94 -5.08 1.09
C ASN A 86 13.37 -5.96 2.21
N GLN A 87 14.07 -6.07 3.32
CA GLN A 87 13.76 -6.97 4.41
C GLN A 87 13.40 -6.24 5.69
N VAL A 88 12.38 -6.75 6.35
CA VAL A 88 11.97 -6.34 7.69
C VAL A 88 12.14 -7.53 8.64
N THR A 89 12.81 -7.33 9.78
CA THR A 89 13.00 -8.40 10.76
C THR A 89 11.90 -8.33 11.82
N MET A 90 11.29 -9.47 12.10
CA MET A 90 10.25 -9.64 13.11
C MET A 90 10.82 -10.12 14.44
N SER A 91 10.08 -9.93 15.52
CA SER A 91 10.43 -10.42 16.86
C SER A 91 10.30 -11.95 17.00
N GLY A 92 9.64 -12.63 16.06
CA GLY A 92 9.44 -14.07 16.01
C GLY A 92 9.27 -14.59 14.59
N ASN A 93 9.20 -15.92 14.44
CA ASN A 93 8.97 -16.52 13.13
C ASN A 93 7.61 -16.15 12.55
N LEU A 94 7.56 -15.87 11.25
CA LEU A 94 6.35 -15.46 10.54
C LEU A 94 5.22 -16.48 10.70
N SER A 95 5.50 -17.77 10.48
CA SER A 95 4.49 -18.84 10.57
C SER A 95 4.05 -19.15 12.01
N ALA A 96 4.86 -18.81 13.00
CA ALA A 96 4.48 -18.96 14.42
C ALA A 96 3.59 -17.78 14.88
N GLY A 97 3.81 -16.60 14.33
CA GLY A 97 3.05 -15.40 14.67
C GLY A 97 1.75 -15.24 13.87
N ILE A 98 1.76 -15.62 12.59
CA ILE A 98 0.60 -15.49 11.71
C ILE A 98 0.25 -16.84 11.08
N SER A 99 -0.94 -17.33 11.37
CA SER A 99 -1.42 -18.60 10.85
C SER A 99 -1.65 -18.54 9.34
N ALA A 100 -1.15 -19.59 8.64
CA ALA A 100 -1.34 -19.76 7.20
C ALA A 100 -0.86 -18.59 6.32
N ILE A 101 0.13 -17.82 6.79
CA ILE A 101 0.80 -16.79 5.98
C ILE A 101 1.34 -17.40 4.68
N ALA A 102 1.17 -16.72 3.56
CA ALA A 102 1.55 -17.20 2.24
C ALA A 102 2.28 -16.12 1.42
N GLN A 103 2.99 -16.57 0.39
CA GLN A 103 3.58 -15.66 -0.59
C GLN A 103 2.47 -14.87 -1.30
N ASN A 104 2.76 -13.61 -1.59
CA ASN A 104 1.83 -12.65 -2.17
C ASN A 104 0.70 -12.17 -1.24
N ASP A 105 0.67 -12.55 0.03
CA ASP A 105 -0.21 -11.92 1.01
C ASP A 105 0.11 -10.43 1.15
N PHE A 106 -0.90 -9.64 1.41
CA PHE A 106 -0.78 -8.21 1.68
C PHE A 106 -0.54 -7.96 3.16
N VAL A 107 0.33 -7.01 3.47
CA VAL A 107 0.77 -6.67 4.83
C VAL A 107 0.11 -5.36 5.27
N TYR A 108 -0.35 -5.32 6.50
CA TYR A 108 -1.04 -4.20 7.15
C TYR A 108 -0.45 -3.94 8.53
N VAL A 109 -0.57 -2.71 9.01
CA VAL A 109 -0.53 -2.46 10.46
C VAL A 109 -1.80 -3.08 11.07
N SER A 110 -1.66 -3.74 12.20
CA SER A 110 -2.78 -4.41 12.86
C SER A 110 -3.89 -3.41 13.21
N GLY A 111 -5.07 -3.61 12.63
CA GLY A 111 -6.23 -2.73 12.77
C GLY A 111 -6.53 -1.86 11.54
N ASP A 112 -5.60 -1.69 10.60
CA ASP A 112 -5.74 -0.78 9.45
C ASP A 112 -6.36 -1.45 8.21
N TYR A 113 -6.61 -2.78 8.26
CA TYR A 113 -7.17 -3.51 7.14
C TYR A 113 -8.52 -2.93 6.70
N ASP A 114 -8.61 -2.50 5.43
CA ASP A 114 -9.83 -1.98 4.78
C ASP A 114 -10.52 -0.85 5.57
N GLY A 115 -9.76 -0.11 6.40
CA GLY A 115 -10.26 0.93 7.30
C GLY A 115 -9.58 2.29 7.17
N MET A 116 -8.68 2.44 6.18
CA MET A 116 -7.91 3.66 6.02
C MET A 116 -8.62 4.68 5.09
N ILE A 117 -8.14 5.92 5.13
CA ILE A 117 -8.63 6.99 4.25
C ILE A 117 -8.37 6.62 2.80
N THR A 118 -9.38 6.70 1.95
CA THR A 118 -9.23 6.56 0.49
C THR A 118 -8.49 7.77 -0.07
N GLY A 119 -7.22 7.58 -0.39
CA GLY A 119 -6.34 8.62 -0.88
C GLY A 119 -6.30 8.67 -2.42
N LEU A 120 -5.26 9.33 -2.93
CA LEU A 120 -5.12 9.65 -4.35
C LEU A 120 -5.11 8.41 -5.26
N GLU A 121 -4.47 7.31 -4.86
CA GLU A 121 -4.47 6.04 -5.62
C GLU A 121 -5.89 5.47 -5.77
N GLY A 122 -6.72 5.63 -4.74
CA GLY A 122 -8.12 5.23 -4.79
C GLY A 122 -8.95 6.09 -5.76
N TRP A 123 -8.71 7.40 -5.81
CA TRP A 123 -9.40 8.31 -6.73
C TRP A 123 -8.88 8.23 -8.17
N LEU A 124 -7.58 8.03 -8.35
CA LEU A 124 -6.89 7.98 -9.64
C LEU A 124 -6.16 6.63 -9.80
N PRO A 125 -6.88 5.52 -10.00
CA PRO A 125 -6.25 4.20 -10.12
C PRO A 125 -5.31 4.16 -11.33
N ALA A 126 -4.18 3.48 -11.19
CA ALA A 126 -3.15 3.37 -12.23
C ALA A 126 -3.66 2.63 -13.49
N THR A 127 -4.61 1.70 -13.32
CA THR A 127 -5.22 0.97 -14.43
C THR A 127 -6.58 1.55 -14.80
N ALA A 128 -6.98 1.40 -16.07
CA ALA A 128 -8.33 1.78 -16.50
C ALA A 128 -9.38 0.94 -15.77
N PRO A 129 -10.50 1.54 -15.31
CA PRO A 129 -11.56 0.80 -14.67
C PRO A 129 -12.20 -0.19 -15.66
N THR A 130 -12.60 -1.33 -15.13
CA THR A 130 -13.35 -2.36 -15.85
C THR A 130 -14.77 -2.44 -15.31
N SER A 131 -15.69 -3.05 -16.04
CA SER A 131 -17.07 -3.25 -15.60
C SER A 131 -17.13 -3.93 -14.24
N GLY A 132 -17.88 -3.36 -13.31
CA GLY A 132 -17.99 -3.79 -11.92
C GLY A 132 -16.95 -3.18 -10.98
N ASP A 133 -16.08 -2.28 -11.43
CA ASP A 133 -15.18 -1.50 -10.57
C ASP A 133 -15.97 -0.44 -9.82
N SER A 134 -16.58 -0.84 -8.71
CA SER A 134 -17.40 0.04 -7.88
C SER A 134 -16.57 0.91 -6.95
N PHE A 135 -16.82 2.21 -6.99
CA PHE A 135 -16.22 3.21 -6.12
C PHE A 135 -17.29 4.16 -5.58
N PHE A 136 -17.48 4.16 -4.28
CA PHE A 136 -18.57 4.88 -3.60
C PHE A 136 -19.97 4.56 -4.16
N GLY A 137 -20.17 3.33 -4.63
CA GLY A 137 -21.45 2.83 -5.13
C GLY A 137 -21.70 3.05 -6.64
N GLU A 138 -20.80 3.75 -7.34
CA GLU A 138 -20.88 3.97 -8.78
C GLU A 138 -19.91 3.07 -9.54
N ASP A 139 -20.30 2.55 -10.71
CA ASP A 139 -19.39 1.82 -11.61
C ASP A 139 -18.52 2.82 -12.38
N ARG A 140 -17.20 2.77 -12.16
CA ARG A 140 -16.27 3.67 -12.83
C ARG A 140 -16.16 3.47 -14.33
N SER A 141 -16.55 2.29 -14.82
CA SER A 141 -16.52 1.99 -16.24
C SER A 141 -17.60 2.73 -17.04
N ASP A 142 -18.62 3.24 -16.37
CA ASP A 142 -19.70 4.01 -17.02
C ASP A 142 -19.23 5.38 -17.49
N ASP A 143 -18.33 6.04 -16.72
CA ASP A 143 -17.66 7.27 -17.13
C ASP A 143 -16.22 7.31 -16.60
N PRO A 144 -15.29 6.61 -17.26
CA PRO A 144 -13.91 6.46 -16.78
C PRO A 144 -13.17 7.78 -16.64
N THR A 145 -13.53 8.77 -17.45
CA THR A 145 -12.85 10.08 -17.46
C THR A 145 -13.21 10.93 -16.27
N ARG A 146 -14.45 10.86 -15.78
CA ARG A 146 -14.92 11.61 -14.62
C ARG A 146 -14.73 10.87 -13.31
N LEU A 147 -14.93 9.54 -13.33
CA LEU A 147 -14.95 8.73 -12.11
C LEU A 147 -13.59 8.12 -11.76
N ALA A 148 -12.63 8.10 -12.69
CA ALA A 148 -11.30 7.52 -12.47
C ALA A 148 -10.15 8.39 -13.01
N GLY A 149 -10.43 9.61 -13.46
CA GLY A 149 -9.45 10.57 -13.96
C GLY A 149 -8.83 10.23 -15.32
N GLN A 150 -8.06 11.17 -15.83
CA GLN A 150 -7.33 11.01 -17.10
C GLN A 150 -5.98 10.34 -16.84
N ARG A 151 -5.61 9.39 -17.70
CA ARG A 151 -4.32 8.70 -17.65
C ARG A 151 -3.54 8.94 -18.92
N TYR A 152 -2.25 9.12 -18.73
CA TYR A 152 -1.29 9.15 -19.82
C TYR A 152 -0.25 8.06 -19.60
N ASP A 153 -0.10 7.16 -20.55
CA ASP A 153 0.94 6.14 -20.52
C ASP A 153 2.19 6.65 -21.23
N GLY A 154 3.17 7.12 -20.48
CA GLY A 154 4.47 7.58 -20.98
C GLY A 154 5.51 6.46 -21.15
N SER A 155 5.13 5.18 -21.05
CA SER A 155 6.08 4.06 -21.05
C SER A 155 6.83 3.86 -22.36
N SER A 156 6.29 4.35 -23.48
CA SER A 156 6.89 4.25 -24.82
C SER A 156 7.58 5.53 -25.31
N GLY A 157 7.61 6.59 -24.51
CA GLY A 157 8.16 7.89 -24.87
C GLY A 157 9.26 8.38 -23.93
N THR A 158 9.84 9.53 -24.27
CA THR A 158 10.75 10.23 -23.37
C THR A 158 9.96 10.98 -22.28
N ILE A 159 10.61 11.30 -21.15
CA ILE A 159 10.01 12.11 -20.07
C ILE A 159 9.51 13.46 -20.61
N ILE A 160 10.18 14.03 -21.61
CA ILE A 160 9.81 15.30 -22.24
C ILE A 160 8.52 15.14 -23.05
N GLU A 161 8.40 14.08 -23.83
CA GLU A 161 7.17 13.77 -24.59
C GLU A 161 5.99 13.54 -23.65
N ALA A 162 6.18 12.76 -22.57
CA ALA A 162 5.17 12.55 -21.53
C ALA A 162 4.70 13.87 -20.87
N LEU A 163 5.62 14.80 -20.62
CA LEU A 163 5.33 16.12 -20.07
C LEU A 163 4.53 17.00 -21.05
N ILE A 164 4.91 16.99 -22.33
CA ILE A 164 4.24 17.77 -23.39
C ILE A 164 2.81 17.25 -23.59
N GLU A 165 2.62 15.95 -23.73
CA GLU A 165 1.30 15.34 -23.93
C GLU A 165 0.42 15.47 -22.69
N GLY A 166 0.97 15.29 -21.49
CA GLY A 166 0.27 15.53 -20.23
C GLY A 166 -0.19 16.99 -20.09
N SER A 167 0.62 17.96 -20.49
CA SER A 167 0.23 19.37 -20.48
C SER A 167 -0.84 19.70 -21.53
N ALA A 168 -0.77 19.09 -22.71
CA ALA A 168 -1.79 19.24 -23.76
C ALA A 168 -3.12 18.60 -23.35
N LEU A 169 -3.10 17.49 -22.65
CA LEU A 169 -4.29 16.84 -22.08
C LEU A 169 -4.94 17.75 -21.03
N THR A 170 -4.15 18.31 -20.12
CA THR A 170 -4.64 19.26 -19.11
C THR A 170 -5.30 20.49 -19.76
N ALA A 171 -4.71 21.04 -20.80
CA ALA A 171 -5.29 22.16 -21.54
C ALA A 171 -6.62 21.83 -22.23
N ARG A 172 -6.82 20.58 -22.66
CA ARG A 172 -8.10 20.13 -23.24
C ARG A 172 -9.22 20.00 -22.22
N ILE A 173 -8.91 19.69 -20.97
CA ILE A 173 -9.90 19.52 -19.90
C ILE A 173 -10.43 20.88 -19.42
N TYR A 174 -9.62 21.94 -19.50
CA TYR A 174 -9.96 23.28 -19.01
C TYR A 174 -10.49 24.25 -20.08
N ASN A 175 -10.62 23.84 -21.33
CA ASN A 175 -11.26 24.57 -22.43
C ASN A 175 -12.58 23.89 -22.85
#